data_6af7340e4ca841b186e87d320bbbd3a6
#
_entry.id   6af7340e4ca841b186e87d320bbbd3a6
#
_cell.length_a   1.000
_cell.length_b   1.000
_cell.length_c   1.000
_cell.angle_alpha   90.00
_cell.angle_beta   90.00
_cell.angle_gamma   90.00
#
_symmetry.space_group_name_H-M   'P 1'
#
loop_
_entity.id
_entity.type
_entity.pdbx_description
1 polymer ?
#
loop_
_entity_poly.entity_id
_entity_poly.type
_entity_poly.pdbx_seq_one_letter_code
_entity_poly.pdbx_strand_id
1 'polypeptide(L)'
;MNFIENKDENLISKDQEFKLESLVLKTYEKNLNHLPSTLAVGDFIPFIEINGERQKKHIHNYCNSNPFMFVTIKNLDCNEIYEILLNLLNKFNIVVLFEKGKLENNTGNILFTKDNQLKKILKLEDKLNVYITTPNRRIISIMDSDELRNLKEFNIEDYQPKEINIPYLLIENALDNNLLNKIINFYNEKKIEGKLIAHQHNTKDRLHVHPDAQLEKEIDHKISRSILPELRKVFYIDVEYRELYKICSYDGETSGRFHAHRDTPSPFQHRKYALSLFLNDDYEGGEFVLPEYGLKVKPKANTAFIFPGINTHQVLPVTKGSRMTMITFFVNGDIKPHYKMKAHYFKDNKIEDSPIYPL
;
A
#
# COMPACT_ATOMS: atom_id res chain seq x y z
N MET A 1 29.77 -37.10 -5.06
CA MET A 1 28.54 -36.95 -4.25
C MET A 1 27.54 -36.21 -5.13
N ASN A 2 26.57 -36.95 -5.61
CA ASN A 2 25.58 -36.45 -6.57
C ASN A 2 24.55 -35.61 -5.80
N PHE A 3 24.50 -34.34 -6.09
CA PHE A 3 23.38 -33.51 -5.72
C PHE A 3 22.18 -33.89 -6.61
N ILE A 4 21.20 -34.51 -6.01
CA ILE A 4 19.90 -34.75 -6.62
C ILE A 4 19.26 -33.38 -6.79
N GLU A 5 19.17 -32.89 -8.01
CA GLU A 5 18.30 -31.78 -8.38
C GLU A 5 16.83 -32.20 -8.10
N ASN A 6 16.29 -31.73 -7.01
CA ASN A 6 14.85 -31.79 -6.80
C ASN A 6 14.18 -30.78 -7.73
N LYS A 7 13.79 -31.23 -8.90
CA LYS A 7 13.03 -30.49 -9.92
C LYS A 7 11.53 -30.36 -9.64
N ASP A 8 11.10 -30.54 -8.42
CA ASP A 8 9.69 -30.35 -8.00
C ASP A 8 9.55 -29.16 -7.04
N GLU A 9 10.11 -28.04 -7.41
CA GLU A 9 9.72 -26.78 -6.80
C GLU A 9 8.42 -26.32 -7.45
N ASN A 10 7.32 -26.63 -6.79
CA ASN A 10 6.00 -26.11 -7.06
C ASN A 10 6.02 -24.56 -6.99
N LEU A 11 6.46 -23.93 -8.06
CA LEU A 11 5.89 -22.68 -8.49
C LEU A 11 4.39 -22.87 -8.38
N ILE A 12 3.72 -22.05 -7.58
CA ILE A 12 2.26 -21.97 -7.63
C ILE A 12 1.93 -21.88 -9.11
N SER A 13 1.35 -22.95 -9.66
CA SER A 13 1.09 -22.97 -11.08
C SER A 13 0.19 -21.78 -11.39
N LYS A 14 0.28 -21.21 -12.59
CA LYS A 14 -0.65 -20.13 -13.01
C LYS A 14 -2.10 -20.53 -12.73
N ASP A 15 -2.41 -21.83 -12.75
CA ASP A 15 -3.71 -22.39 -12.40
C ASP A 15 -4.02 -22.31 -10.89
N GLN A 16 -3.01 -22.36 -10.02
CA GLN A 16 -3.19 -22.18 -8.57
C GLN A 16 -3.28 -20.71 -8.18
N GLU A 17 -2.53 -19.85 -8.84
CA GLU A 17 -2.67 -18.40 -8.77
C GLU A 17 -4.06 -17.97 -9.25
N PHE A 18 -4.49 -18.49 -10.39
CA PHE A 18 -5.84 -18.28 -10.92
C PHE A 18 -6.94 -18.84 -9.99
N LYS A 19 -6.70 -19.98 -9.32
CA LYS A 19 -7.62 -20.53 -8.31
C LYS A 19 -7.67 -19.69 -7.03
N LEU A 20 -6.54 -19.13 -6.59
CA LEU A 20 -6.50 -18.24 -5.41
C LEU A 20 -7.16 -16.89 -5.73
N GLU A 21 -6.86 -16.31 -6.87
CA GLU A 21 -7.54 -15.12 -7.38
C GLU A 21 -9.03 -15.38 -7.57
N SER A 22 -9.40 -16.55 -8.11
CA SER A 22 -10.79 -16.92 -8.27
C SER A 22 -11.49 -17.17 -6.92
N LEU A 23 -10.79 -17.61 -5.88
CA LEU A 23 -11.33 -17.80 -4.53
C LEU A 23 -11.53 -16.45 -3.83
N VAL A 24 -10.57 -15.54 -3.97
CA VAL A 24 -10.69 -14.15 -3.48
C VAL A 24 -11.79 -13.42 -4.24
N LEU A 25 -11.85 -13.57 -5.56
CA LEU A 25 -12.92 -13.05 -6.40
C LEU A 25 -14.28 -13.65 -6.07
N LYS A 26 -14.37 -14.97 -5.83
CA LYS A 26 -15.62 -15.62 -5.42
C LYS A 26 -16.11 -15.20 -4.04
N THR A 27 -15.21 -15.03 -3.09
CA THR A 27 -15.57 -14.50 -1.76
C THR A 27 -16.00 -13.05 -1.89
N TYR A 28 -15.32 -12.29 -2.73
CA TYR A 28 -15.65 -10.91 -3.05
C TYR A 28 -16.97 -10.80 -3.84
N GLU A 29 -17.16 -11.63 -4.87
CA GLU A 29 -18.41 -11.72 -5.63
C GLU A 29 -19.57 -12.18 -4.76
N LYS A 30 -19.34 -13.07 -3.79
CA LYS A 30 -20.36 -13.48 -2.82
C LYS A 30 -20.77 -12.31 -1.92
N ASN A 31 -19.81 -11.47 -1.52
CA ASN A 31 -20.10 -10.25 -0.79
C ASN A 31 -20.76 -9.18 -1.67
N LEU A 32 -20.38 -9.09 -2.95
CA LEU A 32 -21.01 -8.21 -3.94
C LEU A 32 -22.47 -8.58 -4.25
N ASN A 33 -22.82 -9.89 -4.20
CA ASN A 33 -24.20 -10.33 -4.38
C ASN A 33 -25.12 -9.88 -3.23
N HIS A 34 -24.56 -9.43 -2.10
CA HIS A 34 -25.28 -8.82 -0.99
C HIS A 34 -25.23 -7.28 -1.02
N LEU A 35 -24.52 -6.67 -1.99
CA LEU A 35 -24.59 -5.23 -2.18
C LEU A 35 -26.02 -4.84 -2.57
N PRO A 36 -26.55 -3.77 -1.98
CA PRO A 36 -27.84 -3.25 -2.39
C PRO A 36 -27.83 -2.96 -3.88
N SER A 37 -28.99 -3.07 -4.50
CA SER A 37 -29.16 -2.84 -5.95
C SER A 37 -28.69 -1.46 -6.41
N THR A 38 -28.49 -0.54 -5.46
CA THR A 38 -27.99 0.83 -5.67
C THR A 38 -27.05 1.18 -4.50
N LEU A 39 -25.88 1.75 -4.82
CA LEU A 39 -24.99 2.32 -3.82
C LEU A 39 -25.61 3.60 -3.22
N ALA A 40 -25.41 3.79 -1.93
CA ALA A 40 -25.89 4.94 -1.18
C ALA A 40 -24.73 5.67 -0.47
N VAL A 41 -25.02 6.86 0.02
CA VAL A 41 -24.10 7.58 0.91
C VAL A 41 -23.80 6.72 2.15
N GLY A 42 -22.52 6.58 2.49
CA GLY A 42 -22.06 5.71 3.56
C GLY A 42 -21.50 4.36 3.08
N ASP A 43 -21.85 3.90 1.89
CA ASP A 43 -21.31 2.66 1.33
C ASP A 43 -19.84 2.82 0.92
N PHE A 44 -19.11 1.72 0.89
CA PHE A 44 -17.73 1.69 0.40
C PHE A 44 -17.66 1.23 -1.05
N ILE A 45 -16.88 1.94 -1.85
CA ILE A 45 -16.39 1.41 -3.12
C ILE A 45 -15.19 0.50 -2.81
N PRO A 46 -15.28 -0.80 -3.11
CA PRO A 46 -14.23 -1.74 -2.74
C PRO A 46 -12.89 -1.41 -3.39
N PHE A 47 -11.83 -1.97 -2.81
CA PHE A 47 -10.50 -1.89 -3.40
C PHE A 47 -10.41 -2.89 -4.56
N ILE A 48 -10.20 -2.39 -5.75
CA ILE A 48 -10.16 -3.19 -6.97
C ILE A 48 -8.93 -2.87 -7.81
N GLU A 49 -8.50 -3.86 -8.58
CA GLU A 49 -7.57 -3.68 -9.66
C GLU A 49 -8.36 -3.19 -10.88
N ILE A 50 -7.96 -2.06 -11.43
CA ILE A 50 -8.62 -1.44 -12.56
C ILE A 50 -7.85 -1.76 -13.83
N ASN A 51 -8.52 -2.36 -14.80
CA ASN A 51 -7.98 -2.57 -16.14
C ASN A 51 -8.02 -1.25 -16.91
N GLY A 52 -6.91 -0.51 -16.91
CA GLY A 52 -6.73 0.64 -17.80
C GLY A 52 -6.44 0.21 -19.23
N GLU A 53 -6.68 1.09 -20.21
CA GLU A 53 -6.48 0.78 -21.65
C GLU A 53 -5.06 0.31 -22.02
N ARG A 54 -4.04 0.65 -21.22
CA ARG A 54 -2.63 0.30 -21.50
C ARG A 54 -1.96 -0.56 -20.44
N GLN A 55 -2.46 -0.58 -19.20
CA GLN A 55 -1.87 -1.33 -18.09
C GLN A 55 -2.93 -1.58 -17.02
N LYS A 56 -2.82 -2.72 -16.34
CA LYS A 56 -3.52 -2.94 -15.07
C LYS A 56 -2.98 -1.96 -14.03
N LYS A 57 -3.84 -1.24 -13.37
CA LYS A 57 -3.47 -0.29 -12.31
C LYS A 57 -4.35 -0.52 -11.09
N HIS A 58 -3.72 -0.59 -9.94
CA HIS A 58 -4.46 -0.59 -8.69
C HIS A 58 -4.95 0.83 -8.36
N ILE A 59 -6.15 0.93 -7.82
CA ILE A 59 -6.72 2.23 -7.41
C ILE A 59 -5.81 3.00 -6.45
N HIS A 60 -5.02 2.28 -5.62
CA HIS A 60 -4.07 2.92 -4.69
C HIS A 60 -2.95 3.69 -5.38
N ASN A 61 -2.62 3.38 -6.64
CA ASN A 61 -1.61 4.14 -7.39
C ASN A 61 -2.02 5.60 -7.61
N TYR A 62 -3.29 5.92 -7.37
CA TYR A 62 -3.86 7.26 -7.48
C TYR A 62 -4.13 7.91 -6.12
N CYS A 63 -3.83 7.22 -4.99
CA CYS A 63 -4.04 7.76 -3.66
C CYS A 63 -2.98 8.82 -3.33
N ASN A 64 -3.41 10.07 -3.27
CA ASN A 64 -2.59 11.21 -2.86
C ASN A 64 -3.24 12.01 -1.71
N SER A 65 -4.00 11.37 -0.86
CA SER A 65 -4.82 11.96 0.21
C SER A 65 -6.04 12.74 -0.27
N ASN A 66 -6.22 12.92 -1.59
CA ASN A 66 -7.44 13.52 -2.12
C ASN A 66 -8.59 12.51 -2.12
N PRO A 67 -9.83 12.96 -1.96
CA PRO A 67 -11.01 12.13 -2.17
C PRO A 67 -11.07 11.61 -3.61
N PHE A 68 -11.81 10.53 -3.81
CA PHE A 68 -12.08 10.03 -5.15
C PHE A 68 -13.39 10.59 -5.70
N MET A 69 -13.38 10.81 -7.00
CA MET A 69 -14.56 11.07 -7.79
C MET A 69 -14.69 9.96 -8.84
N PHE A 70 -15.71 9.12 -8.71
CA PHE A 70 -16.04 8.11 -9.69
C PHE A 70 -17.17 8.65 -10.57
N VAL A 71 -16.89 8.78 -11.85
CA VAL A 71 -17.86 9.24 -12.86
C VAL A 71 -18.28 8.04 -13.69
N THR A 72 -19.57 7.77 -13.74
CA THR A 72 -20.11 6.70 -14.59
C THR A 72 -20.91 7.28 -15.73
N ILE A 73 -20.60 6.89 -16.96
CA ILE A 73 -21.28 7.35 -18.17
C ILE A 73 -21.29 6.23 -19.21
N LYS A 74 -22.42 5.99 -19.86
CA LYS A 74 -22.53 4.94 -20.88
C LYS A 74 -21.80 5.31 -22.17
N ASN A 75 -21.99 6.53 -22.64
CA ASN A 75 -21.36 7.06 -23.83
C ASN A 75 -20.46 8.24 -23.49
N LEU A 76 -19.18 8.11 -23.78
CA LEU A 76 -18.19 9.15 -23.53
C LEU A 76 -18.04 10.02 -24.79
N ASP A 77 -19.01 10.89 -25.04
CA ASP A 77 -19.00 11.82 -26.21
C ASP A 77 -18.96 13.30 -25.81
N CYS A 78 -18.67 13.59 -24.54
CA CYS A 78 -18.83 14.94 -24.00
C CYS A 78 -17.51 15.64 -23.71
N ASN A 79 -17.04 16.49 -24.62
CA ASN A 79 -15.97 17.45 -24.35
C ASN A 79 -16.28 18.35 -23.14
N GLU A 80 -17.56 18.67 -22.92
CA GLU A 80 -18.02 19.50 -21.80
C GLU A 80 -17.71 18.88 -20.41
N ILE A 81 -17.97 17.57 -20.26
CA ILE A 81 -17.67 16.86 -19.00
C ILE A 81 -16.16 16.82 -18.77
N TYR A 82 -15.39 16.61 -19.83
CA TYR A 82 -13.94 16.57 -19.76
C TYR A 82 -13.35 17.88 -19.22
N GLU A 83 -13.81 19.02 -19.68
CA GLU A 83 -13.38 20.33 -19.18
C GLU A 83 -13.72 20.54 -17.70
N ILE A 84 -14.90 20.10 -17.27
CA ILE A 84 -15.29 20.15 -15.86
C ILE A 84 -14.34 19.29 -15.01
N LEU A 85 -14.04 18.07 -15.46
CA LEU A 85 -13.15 17.14 -14.75
C LEU A 85 -11.72 17.66 -14.69
N LEU A 86 -11.23 18.32 -15.73
CA LEU A 86 -9.90 18.95 -15.73
C LEU A 86 -9.77 20.01 -14.63
N ASN A 87 -10.81 20.81 -14.43
CA ASN A 87 -10.83 21.84 -13.38
C ASN A 87 -10.87 21.26 -11.95
N LEU A 88 -11.23 19.98 -11.80
CA LEU A 88 -11.34 19.29 -10.52
C LEU A 88 -10.13 18.39 -10.20
N LEU A 89 -9.15 18.27 -11.10
CA LEU A 89 -7.97 17.40 -10.96
C LEU A 89 -7.14 17.63 -9.69
N ASN A 90 -7.04 18.88 -9.27
CA ASN A 90 -6.27 19.21 -8.07
C ASN A 90 -7.00 18.86 -6.76
N LYS A 91 -8.31 18.62 -6.85
CA LYS A 91 -9.19 18.34 -5.70
C LYS A 91 -9.49 16.86 -5.53
N PHE A 92 -9.53 16.10 -6.63
CA PHE A 92 -9.99 14.70 -6.63
C PHE A 92 -9.02 13.77 -7.37
N ASN A 93 -9.01 12.51 -6.93
CA ASN A 93 -8.53 11.39 -7.73
C ASN A 93 -9.70 10.95 -8.62
N ILE A 94 -9.63 11.18 -9.94
CA ILE A 94 -10.77 11.00 -10.83
C ILE A 94 -10.69 9.66 -11.56
N VAL A 95 -11.77 8.89 -11.50
CA VAL A 95 -11.95 7.63 -12.22
C VAL A 95 -13.21 7.73 -13.07
N VAL A 96 -13.06 7.63 -14.38
CA VAL A 96 -14.19 7.66 -15.33
C VAL A 96 -14.45 6.27 -15.86
N LEU A 97 -15.62 5.74 -15.58
CA LEU A 97 -16.12 4.46 -16.06
C LEU A 97 -17.09 4.69 -17.21
N PHE A 98 -16.81 4.09 -18.37
CA PHE A 98 -17.63 4.23 -19.56
C PHE A 98 -17.79 2.91 -20.33
N GLU A 99 -18.77 2.84 -21.22
CA GLU A 99 -19.01 1.66 -22.06
C GLU A 99 -18.60 1.90 -23.51
N LYS A 100 -19.02 3.01 -24.08
CA LYS A 100 -18.75 3.39 -25.47
C LYS A 100 -18.04 4.74 -25.54
N GLY A 101 -17.23 4.94 -26.55
CA GLY A 101 -16.47 6.18 -26.78
C GLY A 101 -14.98 5.92 -26.94
N LYS A 102 -14.28 6.92 -27.42
CA LYS A 102 -12.82 6.98 -27.53
C LYS A 102 -12.31 8.22 -26.81
N LEU A 103 -11.16 8.08 -26.20
CA LEU A 103 -10.42 9.20 -25.65
C LEU A 103 -9.32 9.59 -26.62
N GLU A 104 -9.32 10.83 -27.01
CA GLU A 104 -8.25 11.38 -27.83
C GLU A 104 -7.02 11.82 -27.01
N ASN A 105 -7.20 12.18 -25.74
CA ASN A 105 -6.11 12.66 -24.87
C ASN A 105 -6.18 12.07 -23.48
N ASN A 106 -5.15 11.34 -23.09
CA ASN A 106 -4.92 10.88 -21.71
C ASN A 106 -4.15 11.96 -20.95
N THR A 107 -4.82 12.77 -20.17
CA THR A 107 -4.15 13.57 -19.13
C THR A 107 -3.85 12.67 -17.94
N GLY A 108 -2.60 12.60 -17.52
CA GLY A 108 -2.06 11.60 -16.60
C GLY A 108 -2.74 11.45 -15.23
N ASN A 109 -3.74 12.27 -14.91
CA ASN A 109 -4.41 12.32 -13.60
C ASN A 109 -5.88 11.89 -13.61
N ILE A 110 -6.44 11.55 -14.77
CA ILE A 110 -7.78 10.93 -14.89
C ILE A 110 -7.61 9.50 -15.35
N LEU A 111 -8.12 8.55 -14.59
CA LEU A 111 -8.17 7.15 -14.98
C LEU A 111 -9.46 6.87 -15.75
N PHE A 112 -9.35 6.60 -17.01
CA PHE A 112 -10.47 6.15 -17.83
C PHE A 112 -10.46 4.62 -17.92
N THR A 113 -11.60 3.99 -17.72
CA THR A 113 -11.69 2.54 -17.70
C THR A 113 -13.03 2.02 -18.20
N LYS A 114 -13.00 0.82 -18.80
CA LYS A 114 -14.16 0.01 -19.14
C LYS A 114 -14.28 -1.22 -18.25
N ASP A 115 -13.69 -1.15 -17.05
CA ASP A 115 -13.54 -2.28 -16.16
C ASP A 115 -14.88 -2.93 -15.79
N ASN A 116 -14.95 -4.24 -15.97
CA ASN A 116 -16.20 -4.98 -15.73
C ASN A 116 -16.52 -5.17 -14.23
N GLN A 117 -15.54 -5.13 -13.34
CA GLN A 117 -15.79 -5.20 -11.89
C GLN A 117 -16.38 -3.89 -11.41
N LEU A 118 -15.81 -2.74 -11.85
CA LEU A 118 -16.41 -1.44 -11.60
C LEU A 118 -17.82 -1.32 -12.16
N LYS A 119 -18.09 -1.86 -13.35
CA LYS A 119 -19.44 -1.87 -13.94
C LYS A 119 -20.45 -2.63 -13.10
N LYS A 120 -20.03 -3.69 -12.41
CA LYS A 120 -20.90 -4.44 -11.49
C LYS A 120 -21.18 -3.67 -10.19
N ILE A 121 -20.22 -2.88 -9.74
CA ILE A 121 -20.28 -2.12 -8.49
C ILE A 121 -21.01 -0.79 -8.70
N LEU A 122 -20.55 -0.03 -9.70
CA LEU A 122 -21.12 1.25 -10.10
C LEU A 122 -22.03 1.01 -11.29
N LYS A 123 -23.32 1.03 -11.11
CA LYS A 123 -24.26 0.83 -12.23
C LYS A 123 -24.02 1.88 -13.31
N LEU A 124 -23.75 1.39 -14.54
CA LEU A 124 -23.71 2.21 -15.72
C LEU A 124 -25.15 2.44 -16.20
N GLU A 125 -25.61 3.66 -16.08
CA GLU A 125 -26.90 4.12 -16.59
C GLU A 125 -26.69 5.03 -17.81
N ASP A 126 -27.78 5.30 -18.55
CA ASP A 126 -27.72 6.26 -19.66
C ASP A 126 -27.50 7.69 -19.15
N LYS A 127 -27.80 7.95 -17.88
CA LYS A 127 -27.49 9.21 -17.18
C LYS A 127 -26.11 9.12 -16.56
N LEU A 128 -25.44 10.27 -16.52
CA LEU A 128 -24.19 10.43 -15.80
C LEU A 128 -24.48 10.41 -14.29
N ASN A 129 -23.74 9.56 -13.56
CA ASN A 129 -23.72 9.58 -12.11
C ASN A 129 -22.30 9.85 -11.61
N VAL A 130 -22.18 10.64 -10.56
CA VAL A 130 -20.91 10.98 -9.92
C VAL A 130 -20.97 10.55 -8.46
N TYR A 131 -20.05 9.71 -8.06
CA TYR A 131 -19.88 9.29 -6.68
C TYR A 131 -18.65 9.99 -6.11
N ILE A 132 -18.85 10.85 -5.13
CA ILE A 132 -17.77 11.47 -4.37
C ILE A 132 -17.54 10.64 -3.12
N THR A 133 -16.27 10.31 -2.88
CA THR A 133 -15.89 9.48 -1.74
C THR A 133 -14.78 10.13 -0.92
N THR A 134 -14.65 9.72 0.33
CA THR A 134 -13.45 10.00 1.12
C THR A 134 -12.21 9.34 0.46
N PRO A 135 -10.98 9.69 0.87
CA PRO A 135 -9.77 9.03 0.38
C PRO A 135 -9.77 7.51 0.59
N ASN A 136 -10.46 7.00 1.62
CA ASN A 136 -10.65 5.57 1.85
C ASN A 136 -11.88 4.97 1.15
N ARG A 137 -12.47 5.70 0.21
CA ARG A 137 -13.56 5.29 -0.69
C ARG A 137 -14.93 5.07 -0.05
N ARG A 138 -15.22 5.67 1.10
CA ARG A 138 -16.58 5.78 1.62
C ARG A 138 -17.33 6.85 0.83
N ILE A 139 -18.49 6.53 0.25
CA ILE A 139 -19.33 7.47 -0.50
C ILE A 139 -19.87 8.54 0.45
N ILE A 140 -19.63 9.78 0.11
CA ILE A 140 -20.09 10.97 0.87
C ILE A 140 -21.13 11.77 0.11
N SER A 141 -21.15 11.67 -1.21
CA SER A 141 -22.16 12.29 -2.06
C SER A 141 -22.36 11.51 -3.35
N ILE A 142 -23.57 11.53 -3.87
CA ILE A 142 -23.93 11.01 -5.19
C ILE A 142 -24.62 12.15 -5.91
N MET A 143 -24.15 12.49 -7.12
CA MET A 143 -24.59 13.65 -7.90
C MET A 143 -24.93 13.23 -9.32
N ASP A 144 -25.80 13.97 -9.94
CA ASP A 144 -26.07 13.87 -11.37
C ASP A 144 -25.25 14.89 -12.21
N SER A 145 -25.55 14.97 -13.51
CA SER A 145 -24.86 15.88 -14.42
C SER A 145 -25.07 17.35 -14.10
N ASP A 146 -26.26 17.72 -13.63
CA ASP A 146 -26.62 19.12 -13.37
C ASP A 146 -25.97 19.60 -12.05
N GLU A 147 -25.94 18.74 -11.05
CA GLU A 147 -25.25 18.99 -9.80
C GLU A 147 -23.73 19.09 -10.03
N LEU A 148 -23.15 18.25 -10.91
CA LEU A 148 -21.72 18.33 -11.26
C LEU A 148 -21.38 19.66 -11.95
N ARG A 149 -22.22 20.15 -12.86
CA ARG A 149 -22.01 21.43 -13.54
C ARG A 149 -22.05 22.63 -12.59
N ASN A 150 -22.85 22.52 -11.55
CA ASN A 150 -23.01 23.55 -10.52
C ASN A 150 -22.01 23.43 -9.37
N LEU A 151 -21.06 22.48 -9.45
CA LEU A 151 -20.08 22.19 -8.40
C LEU A 151 -18.99 23.28 -8.29
N LYS A 152 -19.36 24.56 -8.21
CA LYS A 152 -18.40 25.69 -8.13
C LYS A 152 -17.67 25.76 -6.79
N GLU A 153 -18.26 25.27 -5.72
CA GLU A 153 -17.77 25.42 -4.35
C GLU A 153 -17.83 24.09 -3.56
N PHE A 154 -17.16 23.05 -4.10
CA PHE A 154 -16.97 21.84 -3.31
C PHE A 154 -15.81 22.08 -2.33
N ASN A 155 -16.13 22.28 -1.07
CA ASN A 155 -15.13 22.35 -0.02
C ASN A 155 -14.81 20.92 0.47
N ILE A 156 -13.65 20.41 0.09
CA ILE A 156 -13.16 19.08 0.51
C ILE A 156 -13.09 18.97 2.05
N GLU A 157 -12.80 20.08 2.73
CA GLU A 157 -12.64 20.09 4.19
C GLU A 157 -13.94 19.74 4.93
N ASP A 158 -15.10 20.02 4.32
CA ASP A 158 -16.40 19.68 4.90
C ASP A 158 -16.66 18.16 4.92
N TYR A 159 -15.94 17.40 4.10
CA TYR A 159 -16.11 15.97 3.92
C TYR A 159 -14.90 15.14 4.39
N GLN A 160 -13.86 15.77 4.89
CA GLN A 160 -12.79 15.06 5.56
C GLN A 160 -13.30 14.60 6.94
N PRO A 161 -13.12 13.33 7.29
CA PRO A 161 -13.46 12.88 8.64
C PRO A 161 -12.64 13.69 9.64
N LYS A 162 -13.34 14.42 10.53
CA LYS A 162 -12.70 15.25 11.55
C LYS A 162 -11.93 14.43 12.58
N GLU A 163 -12.27 13.14 12.72
CA GLU A 163 -11.57 12.18 13.56
C GLU A 163 -11.25 10.94 12.70
N ILE A 164 -9.97 10.70 12.49
CA ILE A 164 -9.51 9.56 11.72
C ILE A 164 -9.09 8.49 12.71
N ASN A 165 -9.96 7.53 12.97
CA ASN A 165 -9.60 6.33 13.72
C ASN A 165 -8.84 5.36 12.79
N ILE A 166 -7.53 5.56 12.70
CA ILE A 166 -6.66 4.65 11.96
C ILE A 166 -6.12 3.63 12.95
N PRO A 167 -6.19 2.34 12.63
CA PRO A 167 -5.54 1.34 13.46
C PRO A 167 -4.02 1.39 13.21
N TYR A 168 -3.29 2.15 14.01
CA TYR A 168 -1.84 2.12 14.08
C TYR A 168 -1.37 2.16 15.53
N LEU A 169 -0.13 1.77 15.73
CA LEU A 169 0.54 1.79 17.02
C LEU A 169 1.87 2.52 16.89
N LEU A 170 2.09 3.49 17.76
CA LEU A 170 3.38 4.16 17.94
C LEU A 170 3.97 3.76 19.29
N ILE A 171 5.21 3.28 19.27
CA ILE A 171 5.97 2.95 20.48
C ILE A 171 7.27 3.73 20.43
N GLU A 172 7.37 4.77 21.25
CA GLU A 172 8.61 5.52 21.45
C GLU A 172 9.60 4.70 22.29
N ASN A 173 10.90 4.94 22.09
CA ASN A 173 11.98 4.20 22.77
C ASN A 173 11.83 2.68 22.62
N ALA A 174 11.50 2.25 21.41
CA ALA A 174 11.22 0.85 21.08
C ALA A 174 12.43 -0.08 21.36
N LEU A 175 13.64 0.43 21.16
CA LEU A 175 14.90 -0.25 21.46
C LEU A 175 15.65 0.47 22.59
N ASP A 176 16.60 -0.22 23.21
CA ASP A 176 17.64 0.45 23.99
C ASP A 176 18.68 1.09 23.06
N ASN A 177 19.34 2.14 23.54
CA ASN A 177 20.28 2.91 22.73
C ASN A 177 21.47 2.09 22.21
N ASN A 178 21.89 1.06 22.93
CA ASN A 178 22.98 0.20 22.47
C ASN A 178 22.57 -0.60 21.25
N LEU A 179 21.39 -1.22 21.26
CA LEU A 179 20.88 -1.97 20.11
C LEU A 179 20.57 -1.05 18.93
N LEU A 180 19.99 0.13 19.17
CA LEU A 180 19.77 1.13 18.12
C LEU A 180 21.08 1.50 17.42
N ASN A 181 22.12 1.81 18.19
CA ASN A 181 23.44 2.15 17.65
C ASN A 181 24.09 0.97 16.90
N LYS A 182 23.95 -0.27 17.41
CA LYS A 182 24.42 -1.46 16.69
C LYS A 182 23.78 -1.59 15.31
N ILE A 183 22.47 -1.38 15.20
CA ILE A 183 21.74 -1.46 13.91
C ILE A 183 22.25 -0.39 12.94
N ILE A 184 22.41 0.85 13.41
CA ILE A 184 22.90 1.97 12.58
C ILE A 184 24.36 1.71 12.14
N ASN A 185 25.22 1.28 13.06
CA ASN A 185 26.62 0.99 12.75
C ASN A 185 26.76 -0.16 11.76
N PHE A 186 25.99 -1.23 11.95
CA PHE A 186 25.95 -2.35 10.99
C PHE A 186 25.61 -1.87 9.59
N TYR A 187 24.57 -1.02 9.45
CA TYR A 187 24.22 -0.44 8.15
C TYR A 187 25.37 0.36 7.55
N ASN A 188 25.99 1.25 8.33
CA ASN A 188 27.09 2.09 7.88
C ASN A 188 28.33 1.29 7.46
N GLU A 189 28.68 0.24 8.18
CA GLU A 189 29.74 -0.70 7.82
C GLU A 189 29.43 -1.36 6.45
N LYS A 190 28.21 -1.86 6.26
CA LYS A 190 27.81 -2.48 4.99
C LYS A 190 27.74 -1.49 3.85
N LYS A 191 27.45 -0.22 4.13
CA LYS A 191 27.52 0.88 3.14
C LYS A 191 28.96 1.10 2.68
N ILE A 192 29.91 1.16 3.61
CA ILE A 192 31.35 1.30 3.29
C ILE A 192 31.86 0.11 2.52
N GLU A 193 31.42 -1.11 2.85
CA GLU A 193 31.78 -2.34 2.15
C GLU A 193 31.14 -2.45 0.75
N GLY A 194 30.26 -1.54 0.35
CA GLY A 194 29.55 -1.59 -0.93
C GLY A 194 28.53 -2.73 -1.03
N LYS A 195 28.02 -3.22 0.11
CA LYS A 195 27.12 -4.38 0.21
C LYS A 195 25.65 -4.02 0.33
N LEU A 196 25.28 -2.77 0.08
CA LEU A 196 23.89 -2.37 0.08
C LEU A 196 23.18 -2.84 -1.18
N ILE A 197 21.93 -3.24 -1.01
CA ILE A 197 21.06 -3.72 -2.07
C ILE A 197 20.10 -2.61 -2.47
N ALA A 198 20.04 -2.32 -3.77
CA ALA A 198 19.07 -1.36 -4.31
C ALA A 198 17.68 -2.01 -4.46
N HIS A 199 16.62 -1.24 -4.23
CA HIS A 199 15.28 -1.72 -4.48
C HIS A 199 15.00 -1.80 -6.00
N GLN A 200 14.35 -2.86 -6.44
CA GLN A 200 14.29 -3.33 -7.84
C GLN A 200 13.82 -2.35 -8.90
N HIS A 201 12.89 -1.47 -8.57
CA HIS A 201 12.23 -0.66 -9.59
C HIS A 201 12.85 0.73 -9.76
N ASN A 202 13.67 1.15 -8.80
CA ASN A 202 14.39 2.40 -8.89
C ASN A 202 15.58 2.39 -7.92
N THR A 203 16.76 2.15 -8.45
CA THR A 203 18.01 1.97 -7.68
C THR A 203 18.39 3.18 -6.84
N LYS A 204 17.76 4.33 -7.09
CA LYS A 204 18.05 5.59 -6.38
C LYS A 204 17.11 5.87 -5.21
N ASP A 205 15.96 5.21 -5.14
CA ASP A 205 14.92 5.57 -4.19
C ASP A 205 15.16 5.01 -2.79
N ARG A 206 15.70 3.80 -2.67
CA ARG A 206 15.94 3.13 -1.39
C ARG A 206 17.07 2.11 -1.50
N LEU A 207 18.02 2.19 -0.56
CA LEU A 207 19.03 1.16 -0.33
C LEU A 207 18.71 0.38 0.94
N HIS A 208 19.06 -0.90 1.00
CA HIS A 208 18.86 -1.71 2.19
C HIS A 208 19.94 -2.79 2.38
N VAL A 209 20.00 -3.33 3.60
CA VAL A 209 20.78 -4.49 3.97
C VAL A 209 20.01 -5.33 4.99
N HIS A 210 20.26 -6.63 4.99
CA HIS A 210 19.76 -7.53 6.02
C HIS A 210 20.79 -7.62 7.18
N PRO A 211 20.35 -7.59 8.44
CA PRO A 211 21.24 -7.85 9.56
C PRO A 211 21.77 -9.29 9.47
N ASP A 212 22.92 -9.53 10.10
CA ASP A 212 23.42 -10.89 10.29
C ASP A 212 22.64 -11.65 11.38
N ALA A 213 22.87 -12.94 11.49
CA ALA A 213 22.13 -13.81 12.40
C ALA A 213 22.29 -13.43 13.89
N GLN A 214 23.42 -12.83 14.27
CA GLN A 214 23.61 -12.39 15.65
C GLN A 214 22.77 -11.15 15.97
N LEU A 215 22.82 -10.16 15.07
CA LEU A 215 22.03 -8.93 15.21
C LEU A 215 20.53 -9.21 15.12
N GLU A 216 20.10 -10.12 14.22
CA GLU A 216 18.71 -10.58 14.16
C GLU A 216 18.19 -11.12 15.49
N LYS A 217 18.95 -11.98 16.17
CA LYS A 217 18.57 -12.54 17.47
C LYS A 217 18.42 -11.44 18.53
N GLU A 218 19.31 -10.46 18.55
CA GLU A 218 19.21 -9.35 19.49
C GLU A 218 17.95 -8.50 19.22
N ILE A 219 17.64 -8.26 17.94
CA ILE A 219 16.44 -7.54 17.51
C ILE A 219 15.19 -8.34 17.91
N ASP A 220 15.13 -9.65 17.60
CA ASP A 220 14.01 -10.52 17.93
C ASP A 220 13.73 -10.56 19.41
N HIS A 221 14.79 -10.71 20.23
CA HIS A 221 14.66 -10.70 21.67
C HIS A 221 14.07 -9.39 22.20
N LYS A 222 14.46 -8.27 21.60
CA LYS A 222 13.93 -6.97 22.01
C LYS A 222 12.49 -6.77 21.55
N ILE A 223 12.17 -7.06 20.30
CA ILE A 223 10.84 -6.92 19.73
C ILE A 223 9.82 -7.79 20.49
N SER A 224 10.17 -9.05 20.78
CA SER A 224 9.27 -9.96 21.50
C SER A 224 8.89 -9.46 22.90
N ARG A 225 9.74 -8.66 23.53
CA ARG A 225 9.53 -8.16 24.89
C ARG A 225 8.95 -6.75 24.96
N SER A 226 9.19 -5.91 23.96
CA SER A 226 8.79 -4.49 24.00
C SER A 226 7.69 -4.13 23.03
N ILE A 227 7.61 -4.80 21.88
CA ILE A 227 6.69 -4.46 20.80
C ILE A 227 5.50 -5.42 20.72
N LEU A 228 5.75 -6.74 20.71
CA LEU A 228 4.66 -7.70 20.55
C LEU A 228 3.61 -7.67 21.66
N PRO A 229 3.95 -7.45 22.96
CA PRO A 229 2.94 -7.30 23.99
C PRO A 229 2.01 -6.12 23.76
N GLU A 230 2.54 -4.99 23.27
CA GLU A 230 1.71 -3.82 22.95
C GLU A 230 0.84 -4.06 21.70
N LEU A 231 1.40 -4.72 20.70
CA LEU A 231 0.65 -5.12 19.51
C LEU A 231 -0.54 -6.03 19.86
N ARG A 232 -0.32 -7.01 20.77
CA ARG A 232 -1.37 -7.90 21.26
C ARG A 232 -2.48 -7.13 21.97
N LYS A 233 -2.14 -6.16 22.82
CA LYS A 233 -3.12 -5.34 23.53
C LYS A 233 -3.98 -4.51 22.58
N VAL A 234 -3.36 -3.88 21.57
CA VAL A 234 -4.04 -2.94 20.67
C VAL A 234 -4.84 -3.65 19.59
N PHE A 235 -4.29 -4.69 18.99
CA PHE A 235 -4.89 -5.35 17.83
C PHE A 235 -5.45 -6.73 18.13
N TYR A 236 -5.28 -7.22 19.37
CA TYR A 236 -5.74 -8.54 19.80
C TYR A 236 -5.24 -9.66 18.88
N ILE A 237 -3.97 -9.60 18.49
CA ILE A 237 -3.32 -10.58 17.61
C ILE A 237 -2.07 -11.17 18.28
N ASP A 238 -1.92 -12.48 18.18
CA ASP A 238 -0.68 -13.17 18.50
C ASP A 238 0.19 -13.25 17.25
N VAL A 239 1.38 -12.69 17.32
CA VAL A 239 2.37 -12.73 16.23
C VAL A 239 3.32 -13.88 16.50
N GLU A 240 3.42 -14.81 15.57
CA GLU A 240 4.27 -16.00 15.69
C GLU A 240 5.49 -15.94 14.76
N TYR A 241 5.39 -15.20 13.66
CA TYR A 241 6.43 -15.15 12.63
C TYR A 241 6.64 -13.73 12.14
N ARG A 242 7.84 -13.48 11.64
CA ARG A 242 8.18 -12.27 10.89
C ARG A 242 8.90 -12.58 9.60
N GLU A 243 8.89 -11.66 8.66
CA GLU A 243 9.81 -11.69 7.52
C GLU A 243 11.20 -11.16 7.92
N LEU A 244 12.18 -11.29 6.99
CA LEU A 244 13.52 -10.73 7.19
C LEU A 244 13.47 -9.25 7.55
N TYR A 245 14.28 -8.83 8.50
CA TYR A 245 14.54 -7.42 8.72
C TYR A 245 15.27 -6.80 7.54
N LYS A 246 14.88 -5.59 7.20
CA LYS A 246 15.56 -4.76 6.21
C LYS A 246 15.92 -3.44 6.87
N ILE A 247 17.19 -3.15 6.99
CA ILE A 247 17.67 -1.85 7.42
C ILE A 247 17.81 -1.00 6.16
N CYS A 248 17.00 0.05 6.04
CA CYS A 248 16.83 0.83 4.83
C CYS A 248 17.31 2.26 5.01
N SER A 249 17.79 2.87 3.93
CA SER A 249 17.99 4.32 3.84
C SER A 249 17.31 4.91 2.62
N TYR A 250 16.88 6.16 2.76
CA TYR A 250 16.34 7.01 1.72
C TYR A 250 17.16 8.31 1.74
N ASP A 251 17.84 8.60 0.66
CA ASP A 251 18.82 9.68 0.60
C ASP A 251 18.22 10.94 -0.03
N GLY A 252 18.47 12.10 0.57
CA GLY A 252 17.99 13.39 0.08
C GLY A 252 18.65 13.80 -1.25
N GLU A 253 19.91 13.40 -1.50
CA GLU A 253 20.60 13.70 -2.77
C GLU A 253 19.90 13.02 -3.96
N THR A 254 19.27 11.87 -3.73
CA THR A 254 18.51 11.14 -4.76
C THR A 254 17.02 11.36 -4.69
N SER A 255 16.55 12.22 -3.77
CA SER A 255 15.12 12.38 -3.44
C SER A 255 14.45 11.05 -3.10
N GLY A 256 15.15 10.26 -2.28
CA GLY A 256 14.76 8.92 -1.86
C GLY A 256 13.34 8.87 -1.32
N ARG A 257 12.53 7.96 -1.84
CA ARG A 257 11.09 7.85 -1.55
C ARG A 257 10.59 6.42 -1.74
N PHE A 258 9.35 6.19 -1.36
CA PHE A 258 8.67 4.95 -1.71
C PHE A 258 7.23 5.24 -2.12
N HIS A 259 6.85 4.83 -3.31
CA HIS A 259 5.53 5.14 -3.88
C HIS A 259 4.40 4.48 -3.08
N ALA A 260 3.19 5.03 -3.22
CA ALA A 260 2.00 4.50 -2.60
C ALA A 260 1.78 3.03 -3.01
N HIS A 261 1.64 2.17 -2.01
CA HIS A 261 1.43 0.73 -2.18
C HIS A 261 0.77 0.12 -0.95
N ARG A 262 0.41 -1.14 -1.06
CA ARG A 262 0.01 -2.02 0.04
C ARG A 262 1.02 -3.15 0.15
N ASP A 263 1.19 -3.68 1.35
CA ASP A 263 2.11 -4.80 1.58
C ASP A 263 1.49 -6.17 1.32
N THR A 264 0.18 -6.22 1.11
CA THR A 264 -0.63 -7.44 1.04
C THR A 264 -1.12 -7.87 -0.36
N PRO A 265 -0.62 -7.35 -1.52
CA PRO A 265 -1.00 -7.95 -2.79
C PRO A 265 -0.51 -9.40 -2.88
N SER A 266 -1.15 -10.22 -3.71
CA SER A 266 -0.68 -11.58 -3.97
C SER A 266 0.79 -11.57 -4.44
N PRO A 267 1.65 -12.44 -3.86
CA PRO A 267 1.39 -13.52 -2.91
C PRO A 267 1.57 -13.17 -1.42
N PHE A 268 1.56 -11.90 -1.04
CA PHE A 268 1.96 -11.41 0.30
C PHE A 268 0.79 -11.23 1.29
N GLN A 269 -0.35 -11.91 1.09
CA GLN A 269 -1.55 -11.78 1.96
C GLN A 269 -1.31 -12.22 3.41
N HIS A 270 -0.22 -12.92 3.67
CA HIS A 270 0.21 -13.33 5.02
C HIS A 270 0.70 -12.17 5.88
N ARG A 271 1.10 -11.05 5.30
CA ARG A 271 1.56 -9.85 6.00
C ARG A 271 0.39 -9.17 6.69
N LYS A 272 0.22 -9.43 7.98
CA LYS A 272 -0.89 -8.84 8.76
C LYS A 272 -0.58 -7.43 9.18
N TYR A 273 0.62 -7.21 9.73
CA TYR A 273 1.09 -5.90 10.18
C TYR A 273 2.48 -5.63 9.63
N ALA A 274 2.71 -4.38 9.27
CA ALA A 274 4.02 -3.87 8.92
C ALA A 274 4.60 -3.12 10.13
N LEU A 275 5.89 -3.35 10.39
CA LEU A 275 6.70 -2.56 11.32
C LEU A 275 7.62 -1.65 10.52
N SER A 276 7.60 -0.35 10.83
CA SER A 276 8.61 0.61 10.42
C SER A 276 9.22 1.23 11.67
N LEU A 277 10.44 0.82 12.02
CA LEU A 277 11.19 1.37 13.13
C LEU A 277 12.08 2.51 12.60
N PHE A 278 11.81 3.73 13.05
CA PHE A 278 12.58 4.92 12.67
C PHE A 278 13.90 4.93 13.44
N LEU A 279 15.02 4.88 12.73
CA LEU A 279 16.35 4.79 13.36
C LEU A 279 16.96 6.18 13.62
N ASN A 280 16.54 7.20 12.86
CA ASN A 280 16.98 8.58 13.02
C ASN A 280 15.85 9.56 12.71
N ASP A 281 16.05 10.84 12.99
CA ASP A 281 15.09 11.94 12.71
C ASP A 281 15.77 13.23 12.21
N ASP A 282 17.09 13.18 11.95
CA ASP A 282 17.94 14.27 11.50
C ASP A 282 17.94 14.46 9.95
N TYR A 283 16.75 14.38 9.35
CA TYR A 283 16.51 14.56 7.91
C TYR A 283 15.32 15.49 7.66
N GLU A 284 15.19 16.05 6.43
CA GLU A 284 14.03 16.83 6.01
C GLU A 284 13.23 16.09 4.92
N GLY A 285 11.91 16.30 4.89
CA GLY A 285 11.01 15.49 4.07
C GLY A 285 10.86 14.07 4.61
N GLY A 286 10.64 13.10 3.73
CA GLY A 286 10.62 11.68 4.06
C GLY A 286 9.51 11.25 5.02
N GLU A 287 8.42 12.00 5.09
CA GLU A 287 7.29 11.65 5.95
C GLU A 287 6.65 10.34 5.50
N PHE A 288 6.21 9.56 6.47
CA PHE A 288 5.39 8.38 6.23
C PHE A 288 3.92 8.80 6.14
N VAL A 289 3.24 8.38 5.08
CA VAL A 289 1.86 8.80 4.82
C VAL A 289 0.95 7.60 4.63
N LEU A 290 -0.21 7.64 5.26
CA LEU A 290 -1.35 6.77 4.99
C LEU A 290 -2.39 7.60 4.22
N PRO A 291 -2.33 7.64 2.87
CA PRO A 291 -3.09 8.61 2.08
C PRO A 291 -4.61 8.41 2.17
N GLU A 292 -5.07 7.18 2.31
CA GLU A 292 -6.51 6.87 2.46
C GLU A 292 -7.14 7.53 3.70
N TYR A 293 -6.30 7.92 4.66
CA TYR A 293 -6.73 8.50 5.93
C TYR A 293 -6.22 9.94 6.13
N GLY A 294 -5.45 10.47 5.19
CA GLY A 294 -4.82 11.78 5.34
C GLY A 294 -3.77 11.84 6.45
N LEU A 295 -3.35 10.69 7.01
CA LEU A 295 -2.34 10.66 8.06
C LEU A 295 -0.95 10.85 7.47
N LYS A 296 -0.23 11.81 8.03
CA LYS A 296 1.17 12.09 7.73
C LYS A 296 1.95 12.14 9.03
N VAL A 297 2.95 11.27 9.16
CA VAL A 297 3.76 11.17 10.37
C VAL A 297 5.25 11.27 10.07
N LYS A 298 5.97 11.88 10.98
CA LYS A 298 7.43 11.90 11.04
C LYS A 298 7.86 11.63 12.48
N PRO A 299 7.84 10.37 12.92
CA PRO A 299 8.23 10.01 14.27
C PRO A 299 9.69 10.37 14.57
N LYS A 300 10.00 10.53 15.86
CA LYS A 300 11.37 10.68 16.33
C LYS A 300 12.18 9.41 16.13
N ALA A 301 13.49 9.52 16.23
CA ALA A 301 14.38 8.37 16.28
C ALA A 301 13.93 7.38 17.38
N ASN A 302 14.19 6.10 17.16
CA ASN A 302 13.83 5.00 18.07
C ASN A 302 12.31 4.85 18.31
N THR A 303 11.49 5.19 17.31
CA THR A 303 10.04 4.99 17.36
C THR A 303 9.63 3.88 16.41
N ALA A 304 8.92 2.89 16.94
CA ALA A 304 8.24 1.86 16.13
C ALA A 304 6.86 2.35 15.71
N PHE A 305 6.61 2.33 14.41
CA PHE A 305 5.29 2.58 13.80
C PHE A 305 4.79 1.28 13.21
N ILE A 306 3.64 0.81 13.71
CA ILE A 306 3.06 -0.48 13.33
C ILE A 306 1.65 -0.23 12.82
N PHE A 307 1.33 -0.81 11.66
CA PHE A 307 0.04 -0.62 11.00
C PHE A 307 -0.34 -1.88 10.20
N PRO A 308 -1.65 -2.10 9.93
CA PRO A 308 -2.10 -3.21 9.09
C PRO A 308 -1.52 -3.11 7.68
N GLY A 309 -0.89 -4.19 7.19
CA GLY A 309 -0.24 -4.23 5.87
C GLY A 309 -1.19 -4.00 4.68
N ILE A 310 -2.51 -4.08 4.93
CA ILE A 310 -3.54 -3.79 3.93
C ILE A 310 -3.72 -2.28 3.68
N ASN A 311 -3.27 -1.41 4.59
CA ASN A 311 -3.41 0.02 4.42
C ASN A 311 -2.44 0.53 3.35
N THR A 312 -2.96 1.36 2.43
CA THR A 312 -2.11 2.06 1.47
C THR A 312 -1.20 3.02 2.19
N HIS A 313 0.10 2.97 1.89
CA HIS A 313 1.09 3.83 2.51
C HIS A 313 2.20 4.21 1.52
N GLN A 314 2.91 5.28 1.85
CA GLN A 314 4.04 5.79 1.06
C GLN A 314 5.05 6.51 1.95
N VAL A 315 6.27 6.67 1.43
CA VAL A 315 7.28 7.57 1.98
C VAL A 315 7.45 8.71 1.00
N LEU A 316 7.23 9.95 1.44
CA LEU A 316 7.45 11.14 0.62
C LEU A 316 8.94 11.33 0.34
N PRO A 317 9.32 12.11 -0.69
CA PRO A 317 10.73 12.38 -0.98
C PRO A 317 11.46 12.95 0.23
N VAL A 318 12.62 12.39 0.53
CA VAL A 318 13.59 13.01 1.44
C VAL A 318 14.24 14.17 0.70
N THR A 319 14.26 15.36 1.32
CA THR A 319 14.76 16.58 0.69
C THR A 319 16.15 16.96 1.19
N LYS A 320 16.55 16.48 2.39
CA LYS A 320 17.88 16.71 2.95
C LYS A 320 18.23 15.62 3.97
N GLY A 321 19.49 15.25 4.03
CA GLY A 321 19.98 14.18 4.92
C GLY A 321 19.61 12.79 4.41
N SER A 322 19.61 11.81 5.30
CA SER A 322 19.29 10.42 4.99
C SER A 322 18.34 9.86 6.03
N ARG A 323 17.13 9.47 5.61
CA ARG A 323 16.15 8.81 6.47
C ARG A 323 16.48 7.34 6.60
N MET A 324 16.75 6.88 7.80
CA MET A 324 17.02 5.48 8.11
C MET A 324 15.84 4.81 8.84
N THR A 325 15.51 3.59 8.44
CA THR A 325 14.43 2.82 9.05
C THR A 325 14.72 1.33 8.96
N MET A 326 14.27 0.56 9.94
CA MET A 326 14.25 -0.90 9.87
C MET A 326 12.80 -1.35 9.69
N ILE A 327 12.57 -2.22 8.70
CA ILE A 327 11.24 -2.74 8.39
C ILE A 327 11.19 -4.25 8.49
N THR A 328 10.03 -4.77 8.88
CA THR A 328 9.64 -6.17 8.75
C THR A 328 8.12 -6.30 8.70
N PHE A 329 7.65 -7.52 8.43
CA PHE A 329 6.22 -7.83 8.41
C PHE A 329 5.91 -8.92 9.42
N PHE A 330 4.88 -8.70 10.21
CA PHE A 330 4.39 -9.64 11.19
C PHE A 330 3.29 -10.53 10.61
N VAL A 331 3.36 -11.78 11.00
CA VAL A 331 2.54 -12.87 10.49
C VAL A 331 1.99 -13.65 11.68
N ASN A 332 0.72 -14.04 11.67
CA ASN A 332 0.16 -14.91 12.70
C ASN A 332 0.10 -16.38 12.24
N GLY A 333 -0.10 -17.30 13.19
CA GLY A 333 -0.07 -18.76 12.98
C GLY A 333 -1.18 -19.35 12.11
N ASP A 334 -2.13 -18.55 11.63
CA ASP A 334 -3.16 -19.00 10.67
C ASP A 334 -2.58 -19.39 9.31
N ILE A 335 -1.30 -19.15 9.10
CA ILE A 335 -0.58 -19.62 7.92
C ILE A 335 -0.23 -21.08 8.15
N LYS A 336 -1.04 -21.95 7.57
CA LYS A 336 -0.73 -23.37 7.52
C LYS A 336 0.67 -23.57 6.89
N PRO A 337 1.44 -24.59 7.35
CA PRO A 337 2.81 -24.86 6.89
C PRO A 337 3.00 -25.06 5.38
N HIS A 338 1.90 -25.10 4.61
CA HIS A 338 1.93 -25.15 3.14
C HIS A 338 2.54 -23.92 2.48
N TYR A 339 2.56 -22.80 3.17
CA TYR A 339 3.33 -21.63 2.79
C TYR A 339 4.67 -21.63 3.53
N LYS A 340 5.59 -22.50 3.16
CA LYS A 340 6.99 -22.07 3.11
C LYS A 340 7.01 -20.99 2.04
N MET A 341 6.48 -19.84 2.37
CA MET A 341 6.52 -18.70 1.49
C MET A 341 7.96 -18.25 1.45
N LYS A 342 8.56 -18.66 0.44
CA LYS A 342 9.66 -18.02 -0.18
C LYS A 342 9.16 -16.62 -0.57
N ALA A 343 9.35 -15.60 0.27
CA ALA A 343 9.19 -14.24 -0.17
C ALA A 343 10.24 -14.03 -1.24
N HIS A 344 9.78 -13.88 -2.47
CA HIS A 344 10.68 -13.80 -3.61
C HIS A 344 11.43 -12.49 -3.54
N TYR A 345 12.73 -12.59 -3.29
CA TYR A 345 13.67 -11.49 -3.49
C TYR A 345 14.20 -11.58 -4.90
N PHE A 346 14.09 -10.47 -5.59
CA PHE A 346 14.84 -10.35 -6.82
C PHE A 346 16.25 -9.85 -6.48
N LYS A 347 17.22 -10.70 -6.53
CA LYS A 347 18.61 -10.34 -6.59
C LYS A 347 19.12 -10.72 -7.98
N ASP A 348 19.66 -9.76 -8.72
CA ASP A 348 20.19 -9.95 -10.07
C ASP A 348 19.22 -10.65 -11.03
N ASN A 349 17.93 -10.24 -11.03
CA ASN A 349 16.86 -10.89 -11.79
C ASN A 349 16.58 -12.37 -11.42
N LYS A 350 17.12 -12.86 -10.31
CA LYS A 350 16.76 -14.15 -9.73
C LYS A 350 15.82 -13.94 -8.55
N ILE A 351 14.83 -14.79 -8.43
CA ILE A 351 13.92 -14.82 -7.30
C ILE A 351 14.66 -15.51 -6.14
N GLU A 352 15.01 -14.75 -5.09
CA GLU A 352 15.54 -15.32 -3.85
C GLU A 352 14.42 -15.40 -2.81
N ASP A 353 14.38 -16.51 -2.12
CA ASP A 353 13.41 -16.75 -1.07
C ASP A 353 13.72 -15.94 0.19
N SER A 354 12.75 -15.21 0.70
CA SER A 354 12.85 -14.58 2.02
C SER A 354 12.22 -15.52 3.05
N PRO A 355 13.00 -16.10 3.95
CA PRO A 355 12.44 -16.98 4.95
C PRO A 355 11.54 -16.22 5.94
N ILE A 356 10.49 -16.89 6.42
CA ILE A 356 9.72 -16.47 7.58
C ILE A 356 10.37 -17.07 8.80
N TYR A 357 10.68 -16.24 9.79
CA TYR A 357 11.32 -16.66 11.03
C TYR A 357 10.31 -16.74 12.17
N PRO A 358 10.40 -17.75 13.06
CA PRO A 358 9.69 -17.73 14.33
C PRO A 358 10.25 -16.58 15.20
N LEU A 359 9.37 -15.93 15.93
CA LEU A 359 9.71 -14.92 16.94
C LEU A 359 9.87 -15.54 18.32
#